data_0df61555fc207be8a475c4e4cd40d9e0
#
_entry.id   0df61555fc207be8a475c4e4cd40d9e0
#
_cell.length_a   1.000
_cell.length_b   1.000
_cell.length_c   1.000
_cell.angle_alpha   90.00
_cell.angle_beta   90.00
_cell.angle_gamma   90.00
#
_symmetry.space_group_name_H-M   'P 1'
#
loop_
_entity.id
_entity.type
_entity.pdbx_description
1 polymer ?
#
loop_
_entity_poly.entity_id
_entity_poly.type
_entity_poly.pdbx_seq_one_letter_code
_entity_poly.pdbx_strand_id
1 'polypeptide(L)'
;MADCPHDWIFRRVSSVVHHGGAGTTAAALAAGKPSVVVPFFGDQPFWGKMIARAGAGPEPIPFKKLTAVNLAVAIKDALGCCMQKVSRSLGDIVNDEDGVQVGVRSFHEQLDLSIMKCSLTPMSAATWRVRKTNIRLGSTSSALLMDRGLLDLEKLEL
;
A
#
# COMPACT_ATOMS: atom_id res chain seq x y z
N MET A 1 8.84 27.38 8.82
CA MET A 1 9.17 26.13 9.54
C MET A 1 9.92 25.27 8.57
N ALA A 2 11.04 24.67 8.98
CA ALA A 2 11.72 23.69 8.14
C ALA A 2 10.91 22.40 8.10
N ASP A 3 10.98 21.65 6.97
CA ASP A 3 10.38 20.34 6.85
C ASP A 3 10.93 19.39 7.93
N CYS A 4 10.05 18.70 8.62
CA CYS A 4 10.40 17.77 9.69
C CYS A 4 9.92 16.36 9.33
N PRO A 5 10.81 15.36 9.28
CA PRO A 5 10.42 13.99 8.99
C PRO A 5 9.40 13.45 10.00
N HIS A 6 8.34 12.80 9.51
CA HIS A 6 7.27 12.28 10.36
C HIS A 6 7.76 11.19 11.32
N ASP A 7 8.65 10.33 10.89
CA ASP A 7 9.26 9.27 11.68
C ASP A 7 10.07 9.80 12.87
N TRP A 8 10.65 11.00 12.71
CA TRP A 8 11.37 11.66 13.79
C TRP A 8 10.42 12.35 14.78
N ILE A 9 9.46 13.17 14.27
CA ILE A 9 8.62 14.00 15.13
C ILE A 9 7.53 13.19 15.86
N PHE A 10 6.94 12.19 15.17
CA PHE A 10 5.82 11.44 15.75
C PHE A 10 6.23 10.63 16.98
N ARG A 11 7.46 10.19 17.07
CA ARG A 11 8.00 9.53 18.26
C ARG A 11 8.10 10.47 19.49
N ARG A 12 8.10 11.79 19.28
CA ARG A 12 8.33 12.82 20.32
C ARG A 12 7.07 13.57 20.75
N VAL A 13 5.94 13.24 20.16
CA VAL A 13 4.64 13.86 20.51
C VAL A 13 3.75 12.88 21.27
N SER A 14 2.72 13.38 21.94
CA SER A 14 1.75 12.55 22.67
C SER A 14 0.59 12.07 21.80
N SER A 15 0.24 12.82 20.76
CA SER A 15 -0.77 12.47 19.76
C SER A 15 -0.48 13.22 18.45
N VAL A 16 -1.07 12.78 17.36
CA VAL A 16 -0.89 13.38 16.03
C VAL A 16 -2.24 13.86 15.51
N VAL A 17 -2.29 15.10 15.00
CA VAL A 17 -3.45 15.60 14.26
C VAL A 17 -3.06 15.71 12.79
N HIS A 18 -3.76 15.00 11.91
CA HIS A 18 -3.42 14.97 10.48
C HIS A 18 -4.64 14.73 9.59
N HIS A 19 -4.45 14.86 8.28
CA HIS A 19 -5.52 14.73 7.29
C HIS A 19 -5.99 13.28 7.02
N GLY A 20 -5.24 12.26 7.43
CA GLY A 20 -5.60 10.85 7.22
C GLY A 20 -5.08 10.25 5.92
N GLY A 21 -4.06 10.82 5.27
CA GLY A 21 -3.40 10.17 4.15
C GLY A 21 -2.72 8.87 4.59
N ALA A 22 -2.71 7.84 3.74
CA ALA A 22 -2.21 6.50 4.06
C ALA A 22 -0.81 6.50 4.67
N GLY A 23 0.15 7.23 4.06
CA GLY A 23 1.53 7.30 4.55
C GLY A 23 1.67 7.96 5.92
N THR A 24 0.94 9.06 6.17
CA THR A 24 0.95 9.74 7.47
C THR A 24 0.27 8.88 8.54
N THR A 25 -0.79 8.19 8.18
CA THR A 25 -1.48 7.22 9.05
C THR A 25 -0.53 6.09 9.45
N ALA A 26 0.15 5.48 8.48
CA ALA A 26 1.12 4.42 8.73
C ALA A 26 2.26 4.89 9.65
N ALA A 27 2.80 6.09 9.40
CA ALA A 27 3.86 6.65 10.24
C ALA A 27 3.39 6.92 11.70
N ALA A 28 2.15 7.40 11.88
CA ALA A 28 1.60 7.64 13.21
C ALA A 28 1.35 6.32 13.97
N LEU A 29 0.82 5.30 13.30
CA LEU A 29 0.62 3.97 13.87
C LEU A 29 1.97 3.31 14.23
N ALA A 30 2.95 3.33 13.32
CA ALA A 30 4.29 2.81 13.60
C ALA A 30 4.99 3.55 14.77
N ALA A 31 4.70 4.83 14.95
CA ALA A 31 5.17 5.57 16.14
C ALA A 31 4.39 5.26 17.43
N GLY A 32 3.34 4.43 17.37
CA GLY A 32 2.49 4.08 18.49
C GLY A 32 1.70 5.26 19.04
N LYS A 33 1.30 6.23 18.18
CA LYS A 33 0.65 7.47 18.60
C LYS A 33 -0.81 7.52 18.19
N PRO A 34 -1.72 7.91 19.12
CA PRO A 34 -3.11 8.16 18.79
C PRO A 34 -3.22 9.27 17.75
N SER A 35 -4.15 9.10 16.82
CA SER A 35 -4.35 10.03 15.71
C SER A 35 -5.72 10.65 15.70
N VAL A 36 -5.77 11.98 15.68
CA VAL A 36 -6.98 12.76 15.39
C VAL A 36 -6.99 13.05 13.89
N VAL A 37 -7.94 12.49 13.16
CA VAL A 37 -8.01 12.63 11.70
C VAL A 37 -9.01 13.70 11.30
N VAL A 38 -8.54 14.66 10.50
CA VAL A 38 -9.35 15.71 9.89
C VAL A 38 -9.31 15.53 8.36
N PRO A 39 -10.18 14.66 7.80
CA PRO A 39 -10.13 14.32 6.39
C PRO A 39 -10.67 15.44 5.50
N PHE A 40 -10.03 15.63 4.33
CA PHE A 40 -10.40 16.58 3.30
C PHE A 40 -11.04 15.89 2.10
N PHE A 41 -10.39 14.86 1.52
CA PHE A 41 -10.84 14.19 0.29
C PHE A 41 -10.25 12.76 0.16
N GLY A 42 -10.63 12.08 -0.91
CA GLY A 42 -10.06 10.79 -1.31
C GLY A 42 -10.32 9.66 -0.30
N ASP A 43 -9.27 8.93 0.05
CA ASP A 43 -9.26 7.81 0.99
C ASP A 43 -9.14 8.24 2.46
N GLN A 44 -8.92 9.52 2.72
CA GLN A 44 -8.69 10.05 4.08
C GLN A 44 -9.83 9.74 5.07
N PRO A 45 -11.13 9.86 4.69
CA PRO A 45 -12.23 9.47 5.58
C PRO A 45 -12.22 7.99 5.94
N PHE A 46 -11.80 7.12 5.00
CA PHE A 46 -11.65 5.69 5.24
C PHE A 46 -10.61 5.41 6.32
N TRP A 47 -9.41 5.97 6.16
CA TRP A 47 -8.33 5.79 7.15
C TRP A 47 -8.70 6.35 8.52
N GLY A 48 -9.38 7.50 8.59
CA GLY A 48 -9.89 8.05 9.83
C GLY A 48 -10.85 7.11 10.56
N LYS A 49 -11.78 6.50 9.82
CA LYS A 49 -12.68 5.50 10.37
C LYS A 49 -11.97 4.22 10.82
N MET A 50 -10.95 3.77 10.09
CA MET A 50 -10.16 2.61 10.49
C MET A 50 -9.41 2.86 11.81
N ILE A 51 -8.81 4.04 11.99
CA ILE A 51 -8.15 4.46 13.24
C ILE A 51 -9.15 4.46 14.39
N ALA A 52 -10.32 5.07 14.21
CA ALA A 52 -11.36 5.11 15.24
C ALA A 52 -11.87 3.72 15.61
N ARG A 53 -12.13 2.88 14.60
CA ARG A 53 -12.56 1.49 14.78
C ARG A 53 -11.54 0.63 15.52
N ALA A 54 -10.26 0.88 15.29
CA ALA A 54 -9.16 0.22 15.99
C ALA A 54 -8.96 0.75 17.42
N GLY A 55 -9.62 1.82 17.81
CA GLY A 55 -9.44 2.48 19.12
C GLY A 55 -8.13 3.28 19.24
N ALA A 56 -7.47 3.56 18.12
CA ALA A 56 -6.22 4.33 18.07
C ALA A 56 -6.43 5.83 17.83
N GLY A 57 -7.67 6.28 17.86
CA GLY A 57 -8.06 7.68 17.75
C GLY A 57 -9.57 7.86 17.87
N PRO A 58 -10.04 9.09 18.05
CA PRO A 58 -11.46 9.42 18.05
C PRO A 58 -12.06 9.35 16.65
N GLU A 59 -13.38 9.48 16.53
CA GLU A 59 -14.06 9.61 15.24
C GLU A 59 -13.49 10.77 14.42
N PRO A 60 -13.27 10.59 13.10
CA PRO A 60 -12.70 11.63 12.27
C PRO A 60 -13.63 12.84 12.15
N ILE A 61 -13.05 14.03 12.18
CA ILE A 61 -13.78 15.29 12.05
C ILE A 61 -13.65 15.78 10.62
N PRO A 62 -14.71 15.70 9.78
CA PRO A 62 -14.65 16.24 8.43
C PRO A 62 -14.22 17.71 8.44
N PHE A 63 -13.30 18.12 7.55
CA PHE A 63 -12.75 19.47 7.51
C PHE A 63 -13.84 20.57 7.55
N LYS A 64 -14.92 20.40 6.80
CA LYS A 64 -16.04 21.35 6.77
C LYS A 64 -16.79 21.52 8.12
N LYS A 65 -16.61 20.58 9.05
CA LYS A 65 -17.22 20.59 10.39
C LYS A 65 -16.21 20.87 11.50
N LEU A 66 -14.96 21.17 11.13
CA LEU A 66 -13.89 21.43 12.10
C LEU A 66 -14.15 22.75 12.83
N THR A 67 -14.07 22.69 14.17
CA THR A 67 -14.15 23.83 15.08
C THR A 67 -13.07 23.70 16.16
N ALA A 68 -12.70 24.78 16.81
CA ALA A 68 -11.76 24.72 17.94
C ALA A 68 -12.27 23.81 19.06
N VAL A 69 -13.59 23.80 19.28
CA VAL A 69 -14.20 23.02 20.36
C VAL A 69 -14.10 21.50 20.08
N ASN A 70 -14.54 21.05 18.88
CA ASN A 70 -14.52 19.61 18.59
C ASN A 70 -13.09 19.08 18.42
N LEU A 71 -12.16 19.90 17.91
CA LEU A 71 -10.76 19.54 17.83
C LEU A 71 -10.15 19.38 19.24
N ALA A 72 -10.44 20.31 20.17
CA ALA A 72 -9.96 20.23 21.55
C ALA A 72 -10.47 18.98 22.25
N VAL A 73 -11.75 18.62 22.07
CA VAL A 73 -12.34 17.38 22.60
C VAL A 73 -11.62 16.17 22.03
N ALA A 74 -11.46 16.09 20.70
CA ALA A 74 -10.80 14.97 20.04
C ALA A 74 -9.33 14.79 20.49
N ILE A 75 -8.59 15.89 20.67
CA ILE A 75 -7.22 15.83 21.20
C ILE A 75 -7.23 15.32 22.64
N LYS A 76 -8.16 15.78 23.48
CA LYS A 76 -8.29 15.32 24.86
C LYS A 76 -8.58 13.82 24.92
N ASP A 77 -9.46 13.31 24.07
CA ASP A 77 -9.77 11.89 23.96
C ASP A 77 -8.56 11.08 23.51
N ALA A 78 -7.83 11.56 22.50
CA ALA A 78 -6.60 10.94 22.00
C ALA A 78 -5.49 10.88 23.09
N LEU A 79 -5.46 11.82 24.02
CA LEU A 79 -4.53 11.82 25.15
C LEU A 79 -4.98 10.87 26.29
N GLY A 80 -6.17 10.31 26.19
CA GLY A 80 -6.70 9.35 27.17
C GLY A 80 -5.90 8.04 27.22
N CYS A 81 -5.80 7.45 28.39
CA CYS A 81 -4.94 6.27 28.64
C CYS A 81 -5.31 5.06 27.77
N CYS A 82 -6.60 4.87 27.44
CA CYS A 82 -7.05 3.77 26.61
C CYS A 82 -6.50 3.87 25.16
N MET A 83 -6.69 5.02 24.51
CA MET A 83 -6.20 5.25 23.15
C MET A 83 -4.68 5.20 23.09
N GLN A 84 -3.99 5.72 24.09
CA GLN A 84 -2.52 5.63 24.22
C GLN A 84 -2.03 4.17 24.28
N LYS A 85 -2.69 3.31 25.06
CA LYS A 85 -2.33 1.89 25.17
C LYS A 85 -2.60 1.14 23.85
N VAL A 86 -3.77 1.34 23.27
CA VAL A 86 -4.14 0.70 21.99
C VAL A 86 -3.17 1.11 20.88
N SER A 87 -2.86 2.40 20.76
CA SER A 87 -1.94 2.89 19.73
C SER A 87 -0.53 2.33 19.90
N ARG A 88 -0.03 2.18 21.15
CA ARG A 88 1.27 1.54 21.39
C ARG A 88 1.25 0.08 20.94
N SER A 89 0.24 -0.69 21.36
CA SER A 89 0.12 -2.10 20.97
C SER A 89 0.03 -2.28 19.45
N LEU A 90 -0.70 -1.41 18.75
CA LEU A 90 -0.73 -1.41 17.29
C LEU A 90 0.62 -1.04 16.69
N GLY A 91 1.32 -0.07 17.29
CA GLY A 91 2.67 0.28 16.86
C GLY A 91 3.65 -0.88 16.99
N ASP A 92 3.58 -1.63 18.08
CA ASP A 92 4.42 -2.83 18.27
C ASP A 92 4.12 -3.87 17.18
N ILE A 93 2.85 -4.15 16.87
CA ILE A 93 2.44 -5.06 15.80
C ILE A 93 2.98 -4.59 14.44
N VAL A 94 2.75 -3.32 14.09
CA VAL A 94 3.18 -2.75 12.79
C VAL A 94 4.72 -2.79 12.64
N ASN A 95 5.45 -2.56 13.71
CA ASN A 95 6.92 -2.58 13.68
C ASN A 95 7.50 -4.01 13.66
N ASP A 96 6.73 -5.02 14.07
CA ASP A 96 7.13 -6.44 13.99
C ASP A 96 6.85 -7.04 12.59
N GLU A 97 6.04 -6.37 11.77
CA GLU A 97 5.75 -6.79 10.40
C GLU A 97 6.91 -6.45 9.44
N ASP A 98 7.39 -7.46 8.69
CA ASP A 98 8.25 -7.24 7.52
C ASP A 98 7.40 -7.12 6.24
N GLY A 99 6.70 -5.99 6.12
CA GLY A 99 5.78 -5.74 5.01
C GLY A 99 6.43 -5.84 3.62
N VAL A 100 7.72 -5.49 3.50
CA VAL A 100 8.45 -5.58 2.23
C VAL A 100 8.65 -7.04 1.84
N GLN A 101 9.14 -7.88 2.74
CA GLN A 101 9.35 -9.31 2.46
C GLN A 101 8.04 -10.05 2.23
N VAL A 102 7.00 -9.73 3.00
CA VAL A 102 5.66 -10.29 2.79
C VAL A 102 5.13 -9.89 1.41
N GLY A 103 5.27 -8.62 1.02
CA GLY A 103 4.87 -8.13 -0.30
C GLY A 103 5.63 -8.82 -1.44
N VAL A 104 6.95 -8.95 -1.34
CA VAL A 104 7.78 -9.67 -2.32
C VAL A 104 7.36 -11.13 -2.42
N ARG A 105 7.14 -11.81 -1.30
CA ARG A 105 6.70 -13.20 -1.29
C ARG A 105 5.34 -13.34 -1.96
N SER A 106 4.36 -12.55 -1.55
CA SER A 106 3.01 -12.58 -2.12
C SER A 106 3.02 -12.30 -3.63
N PHE A 107 3.84 -11.34 -4.08
CA PHE A 107 4.02 -11.08 -5.50
C PHE A 107 4.54 -12.30 -6.25
N HIS A 108 5.59 -12.95 -5.74
CA HIS A 108 6.16 -14.14 -6.38
C HIS A 108 5.20 -15.35 -6.36
N GLU A 109 4.43 -15.53 -5.28
CA GLU A 109 3.42 -16.58 -5.18
C GLU A 109 2.27 -16.41 -6.20
N GLN A 110 1.96 -15.18 -6.58
CA GLN A 110 0.93 -14.86 -7.57
C GLN A 110 1.46 -14.92 -9.01
N LEU A 111 2.79 -14.97 -9.21
CA LEU A 111 3.38 -15.07 -10.54
C LEU A 111 3.25 -16.50 -11.08
N ASP A 112 2.41 -16.68 -12.08
CA ASP A 112 2.41 -17.92 -12.86
C ASP A 112 3.57 -17.91 -13.86
N LEU A 113 4.73 -18.36 -13.43
CA LEU A 113 5.93 -18.43 -14.27
C LEU A 113 5.77 -19.36 -15.47
N SER A 114 4.80 -20.27 -15.46
CA SER A 114 4.56 -21.18 -16.60
C SER A 114 4.04 -20.43 -17.82
N ILE A 115 3.22 -19.40 -17.59
CA ILE A 115 2.69 -18.56 -18.68
C ILE A 115 3.67 -17.47 -19.14
N MET A 116 4.77 -17.28 -18.43
CA MET A 116 5.79 -16.27 -18.77
C MET A 116 6.95 -16.87 -19.58
N LYS A 117 6.97 -18.17 -19.78
CA LYS A 117 8.05 -18.88 -20.47
C LYS A 117 7.73 -19.11 -21.93
N CYS A 118 8.78 -19.03 -22.76
CA CYS A 118 8.68 -19.42 -24.16
C CYS A 118 8.44 -20.93 -24.29
N SER A 119 7.47 -21.32 -25.12
CA SER A 119 7.11 -22.72 -25.35
C SER A 119 8.21 -23.53 -26.04
N LEU A 120 9.09 -22.88 -26.82
CA LEU A 120 10.19 -23.53 -27.53
C LEU A 120 11.51 -23.49 -26.76
N THR A 121 11.74 -22.42 -26.01
CA THR A 121 12.94 -22.19 -25.21
C THR A 121 12.55 -21.82 -23.79
N PRO A 122 12.23 -22.81 -22.90
CA PRO A 122 11.67 -22.54 -21.57
C PRO A 122 12.55 -21.70 -20.62
N MET A 123 13.83 -21.53 -20.96
CA MET A 123 14.78 -20.69 -20.22
C MET A 123 14.68 -19.21 -20.62
N SER A 124 13.92 -18.86 -21.67
CA SER A 124 13.68 -17.49 -22.09
C SER A 124 12.25 -17.05 -21.79
N ALA A 125 12.08 -15.74 -21.56
CA ALA A 125 10.77 -15.14 -21.36
C ALA A 125 9.96 -15.17 -22.67
N ALA A 126 8.64 -15.36 -22.54
CA ALA A 126 7.71 -15.18 -23.64
C ALA A 126 7.42 -13.67 -23.81
N THR A 127 7.48 -13.21 -25.06
CA THR A 127 7.17 -11.84 -25.44
C THR A 127 5.85 -11.79 -26.24
N TRP A 128 5.54 -12.91 -26.90
CA TRP A 128 4.40 -13.02 -27.81
C TRP A 128 3.56 -14.24 -27.51
N ARG A 129 2.27 -14.16 -27.76
CA ARG A 129 1.37 -15.30 -27.83
C ARG A 129 0.93 -15.51 -29.28
N VAL A 130 0.91 -16.75 -29.72
CA VAL A 130 0.34 -17.09 -31.04
C VAL A 130 -1.18 -17.09 -30.90
N ARG A 131 -1.85 -16.24 -31.65
CA ARG A 131 -3.30 -16.04 -31.62
C ARG A 131 -4.07 -17.35 -31.68
N LYS A 132 -5.11 -17.46 -30.91
CA LYS A 132 -6.00 -18.64 -30.81
C LYS A 132 -5.28 -19.93 -30.35
N THR A 133 -4.10 -19.82 -29.75
CA THR A 133 -3.35 -20.95 -29.18
C THR A 133 -2.84 -20.60 -27.78
N ASN A 134 -2.30 -21.60 -27.08
CA ASN A 134 -1.56 -21.41 -25.84
C ASN A 134 -0.05 -21.33 -26.04
N ILE A 135 0.41 -21.24 -27.30
CA ILE A 135 1.84 -21.17 -27.61
C ILE A 135 2.35 -19.76 -27.32
N ARG A 136 3.38 -19.69 -26.50
CA ARG A 136 4.08 -18.46 -26.14
C ARG A 136 5.50 -18.50 -26.69
N LEU A 137 5.93 -17.42 -27.31
CA LEU A 137 7.22 -17.33 -27.98
C LEU A 137 8.04 -16.16 -27.42
N GLY A 138 9.31 -16.42 -27.15
CA GLY A 138 10.28 -15.36 -26.88
C GLY A 138 10.68 -14.65 -28.19
N SER A 139 11.27 -13.46 -28.07
CA SER A 139 11.65 -12.63 -29.23
C SER A 139 12.55 -13.37 -30.21
N THR A 140 13.53 -14.12 -29.72
CA THR A 140 14.44 -14.90 -30.58
C THR A 140 13.71 -16.02 -31.31
N SER A 141 12.84 -16.75 -30.63
CA SER A 141 12.08 -17.85 -31.21
C SER A 141 11.09 -17.37 -32.26
N SER A 142 10.39 -16.26 -32.01
CA SER A 142 9.47 -15.67 -32.97
C SER A 142 10.19 -15.14 -34.20
N ALA A 143 11.32 -14.46 -34.05
CA ALA A 143 12.13 -13.97 -35.16
C ALA A 143 12.62 -15.12 -36.08
N LEU A 144 13.12 -16.20 -35.45
CA LEU A 144 13.57 -17.38 -36.20
C LEU A 144 12.44 -18.07 -36.99
N LEU A 145 11.25 -18.17 -36.39
CA LEU A 145 10.10 -18.76 -37.08
C LEU A 145 9.59 -17.88 -38.25
N MET A 146 9.63 -16.56 -38.07
CA MET A 146 9.28 -15.62 -39.14
C MET A 146 10.30 -15.68 -40.30
N ASP A 147 11.59 -15.72 -39.98
CA ASP A 147 12.65 -15.85 -40.98
C ASP A 147 12.53 -17.15 -41.84
N ARG A 148 12.02 -18.22 -41.20
CA ARG A 148 11.75 -19.51 -41.85
C ARG A 148 10.39 -19.58 -42.58
N GLY A 149 9.60 -18.51 -42.56
CA GLY A 149 8.25 -18.47 -43.16
C GLY A 149 7.21 -19.36 -42.43
N LEU A 150 7.50 -19.77 -41.19
CA LEU A 150 6.61 -20.63 -40.38
C LEU A 150 5.62 -19.84 -39.55
N LEU A 151 5.84 -18.54 -39.40
CA LEU A 151 5.02 -17.65 -38.55
C LEU A 151 4.92 -16.27 -39.20
N ASP A 152 3.70 -15.71 -39.22
CA ASP A 152 3.44 -14.34 -39.66
C ASP A 152 3.23 -13.42 -38.47
N LEU A 153 3.66 -12.18 -38.61
CA LEU A 153 3.51 -11.17 -37.53
C LEU A 153 2.04 -10.96 -37.13
N GLU A 154 1.11 -11.06 -38.07
CA GLU A 154 -0.33 -10.92 -37.85
C GLU A 154 -0.91 -12.00 -36.94
N LYS A 155 -0.24 -13.13 -36.79
CA LYS A 155 -0.60 -14.23 -35.89
C LYS A 155 -0.08 -14.06 -34.48
N LEU A 156 0.68 -13.00 -34.21
CA LEU A 156 1.21 -12.69 -32.87
C LEU A 156 0.34 -11.66 -32.14
N GLU A 157 0.28 -11.78 -30.82
CA GLU A 157 -0.28 -10.80 -29.90
C GLU A 157 0.61 -10.71 -28.66
N LEU A 158 0.59 -9.55 -27.95
CA LEU A 158 1.33 -9.32 -26.71
C LEU A 158 0.72 -10.07 -25.53
#